data_87908e86a4ec77767d20c4e5b902f6e2
#
_entry.id   87908e86a4ec77767d20c4e5b902f6e2
#
_cell.length_a   1.000
_cell.length_b   1.000
_cell.length_c   1.000
_cell.angle_alpha   90.00
_cell.angle_beta   90.00
_cell.angle_gamma   90.00
#
_symmetry.space_group_name_H-M   'P 1'
#
loop_
_entity.id
_entity.type
_entity.pdbx_description
1 polymer ?
#
loop_
_entity_poly.entity_id
_entity_poly.type
_entity_poly.pdbx_seq_one_letter_code
_entity_poly.pdbx_strand_id
1 'polypeptide(L)'
;MIGFIGSVFSPWYRWTGRRDPENHCCINVATYGPGSRFTMTDRGRKALRRSADTFEVGPSKMHWTGRELVIDIDEWGALPMVTPVRGQIIVTPQAVTSAEVLLTSDARHLWRPFAPTSHISVRLTQGHIWDGHGYFDANFGSRALEDDFDFWTWGRFPMRDRAICVYDATRRDGSQLDLAVEIDSTGGVREVTAPPRTRFARSLWQVKRETRADVGTLPRQRLNMLDAPFYSRSLIETRIDGETTTGVHEALDLTRFRQPLLKPMLAVRVPRRAGWTFGD
;
A
#
# COMPACT_ATOMS: atom_id res chain seq x y z
N MET A 1 0.35 -6.03 3.28
CA MET A 1 -0.74 -6.72 2.60
C MET A 1 -1.75 -5.69 2.10
N ILE A 2 -2.42 -5.93 0.95
CA ILE A 2 -3.39 -5.00 0.37
C ILE A 2 -4.56 -5.81 -0.21
N GLY A 3 -5.79 -5.45 0.12
CA GLY A 3 -7.00 -5.91 -0.58
C GLY A 3 -7.39 -4.93 -1.69
N PHE A 4 -7.69 -5.43 -2.87
CA PHE A 4 -8.06 -4.61 -4.02
C PHE A 4 -9.41 -4.98 -4.60
N ILE A 5 -10.20 -3.96 -4.92
CA ILE A 5 -11.32 -4.02 -5.86
C ILE A 5 -10.95 -3.11 -7.04
N GLY A 6 -10.82 -3.70 -8.23
CA GLY A 6 -10.31 -2.97 -9.39
C GLY A 6 -8.84 -2.58 -9.21
N SER A 7 -7.97 -3.59 -9.00
CA SER A 7 -6.56 -3.35 -8.70
C SER A 7 -5.87 -2.49 -9.75
N VAL A 8 -5.27 -1.38 -9.31
CA VAL A 8 -4.46 -0.49 -10.16
C VAL A 8 -3.28 -1.24 -10.81
N PHE A 9 -2.73 -2.23 -10.13
CA PHE A 9 -1.59 -3.02 -10.60
C PHE A 9 -1.98 -4.23 -11.47
N SER A 10 -3.29 -4.53 -11.61
CA SER A 10 -3.74 -5.59 -12.49
C SER A 10 -3.70 -5.17 -13.96
N PRO A 11 -2.86 -5.81 -14.81
CA PRO A 11 -2.89 -5.55 -16.25
C PRO A 11 -4.21 -6.03 -16.88
N TRP A 12 -4.84 -7.04 -16.30
CA TRP A 12 -6.13 -7.59 -16.74
C TRP A 12 -7.23 -6.55 -16.62
N TYR A 13 -7.30 -5.84 -15.48
CA TYR A 13 -8.25 -4.75 -15.28
C TYR A 13 -8.01 -3.59 -16.26
N ARG A 14 -6.75 -3.25 -16.52
CA ARG A 14 -6.40 -2.25 -17.52
C ARG A 14 -6.82 -2.66 -18.94
N TRP A 15 -6.57 -3.91 -19.34
CA TRP A 15 -6.90 -4.41 -20.67
C TRP A 15 -8.41 -4.48 -20.92
N THR A 16 -9.24 -4.59 -19.89
CA THR A 16 -10.70 -4.47 -19.99
C THR A 16 -11.19 -3.01 -20.00
N GLY A 17 -10.29 -2.04 -20.13
CA GLY A 17 -10.61 -0.61 -20.07
C GLY A 17 -11.03 -0.14 -18.69
N ARG A 18 -10.59 -0.84 -17.60
CA ARG A 18 -10.95 -0.57 -16.19
C ARG A 18 -12.46 -0.57 -15.97
N ARG A 19 -13.15 -1.45 -16.66
CA ARG A 19 -14.57 -1.69 -16.46
C ARG A 19 -14.77 -2.80 -15.46
N ASP A 20 -15.88 -2.76 -14.72
CA ASP A 20 -16.27 -3.79 -13.78
C ASP A 20 -15.18 -4.12 -12.74
N PRO A 21 -14.89 -3.19 -11.82
CA PRO A 21 -13.82 -3.36 -10.84
C PRO A 21 -13.97 -4.59 -9.94
N GLU A 22 -15.20 -5.00 -9.62
CA GLU A 22 -15.47 -6.20 -8.84
C GLU A 22 -15.12 -7.51 -9.57
N ASN A 23 -14.96 -7.47 -10.88
CA ASN A 23 -14.44 -8.59 -11.66
C ASN A 23 -12.91 -8.65 -11.68
N HIS A 24 -12.23 -7.76 -10.95
CA HIS A 24 -10.78 -7.63 -10.86
C HIS A 24 -10.33 -7.40 -9.42
N CYS A 25 -10.55 -8.40 -8.59
CA CYS A 25 -10.22 -8.34 -7.15
C CYS A 25 -9.01 -9.19 -6.83
N CYS A 26 -8.25 -8.77 -5.83
CA CYS A 26 -7.15 -9.59 -5.31
C CYS A 26 -6.81 -9.23 -3.86
N ILE A 27 -6.18 -10.18 -3.18
CA ILE A 27 -5.43 -9.96 -1.95
C ILE A 27 -3.95 -10.11 -2.29
N ASN A 28 -3.21 -9.04 -2.12
CA ASN A 28 -1.77 -9.00 -2.30
C ASN A 28 -1.09 -9.18 -0.94
N VAL A 29 -0.17 -10.12 -0.86
CA VAL A 29 0.69 -10.29 0.32
C VAL A 29 2.14 -10.20 -0.12
N ALA A 30 2.91 -9.34 0.54
CA ALA A 30 4.35 -9.26 0.36
C ALA A 30 5.04 -9.37 1.72
N THR A 31 5.96 -10.30 1.84
CA THR A 31 6.87 -10.42 2.96
C THR A 31 8.27 -10.01 2.53
N TYR A 32 9.11 -9.58 3.44
CA TYR A 32 10.41 -8.98 3.17
C TYR A 32 11.52 -9.69 3.93
N GLY A 33 12.76 -9.52 3.48
CA GLY A 33 13.92 -10.18 4.07
C GLY A 33 14.15 -11.61 3.54
N PRO A 34 14.95 -12.43 4.24
CA PRO A 34 15.21 -13.80 3.85
C PRO A 34 13.92 -14.61 3.73
N GLY A 35 13.77 -15.36 2.64
CA GLY A 35 12.55 -16.12 2.38
C GLY A 35 11.34 -15.27 1.97
N SER A 36 11.52 -14.03 1.54
CA SER A 36 10.45 -13.13 1.10
C SER A 36 9.53 -13.77 0.06
N ARG A 37 8.26 -13.41 0.10
CA ARG A 37 7.20 -13.89 -0.79
C ARG A 37 6.40 -12.73 -1.33
N PHE A 38 5.86 -12.94 -2.53
CA PHE A 38 4.94 -12.00 -3.15
C PHE A 38 3.79 -12.78 -3.78
N THR A 39 2.58 -12.47 -3.39
CA THR A 39 1.36 -13.04 -3.98
C THR A 39 0.44 -11.93 -4.44
N MET A 40 -0.16 -12.10 -5.59
CA MET A 40 -1.20 -11.22 -6.10
C MET A 40 -1.93 -11.95 -7.24
N THR A 41 -3.08 -12.52 -6.94
CA THR A 41 -3.89 -13.23 -7.95
C THR A 41 -5.13 -12.41 -8.26
N ASP A 42 -5.28 -11.97 -9.52
CA ASP A 42 -6.49 -11.30 -10.00
C ASP A 42 -7.61 -12.32 -10.17
N ARG A 43 -8.75 -12.08 -9.52
CA ARG A 43 -9.92 -12.97 -9.49
C ARG A 43 -11.17 -12.26 -9.99
N GLY A 44 -12.10 -13.05 -10.51
CA GLY A 44 -13.37 -12.56 -11.03
C GLY A 44 -14.39 -12.27 -9.93
N ARG A 45 -15.52 -11.66 -10.31
CA ARG A 45 -16.63 -11.26 -9.42
C ARG A 45 -17.15 -12.43 -8.56
N LYS A 46 -17.20 -13.65 -9.10
CA LYS A 46 -17.66 -14.84 -8.36
C LYS A 46 -16.74 -15.22 -7.17
N ALA A 47 -15.52 -14.70 -7.16
CA ALA A 47 -14.58 -14.90 -6.06
C ALA A 47 -14.63 -13.77 -5.01
N LEU A 48 -15.51 -12.80 -5.16
CA LEU A 48 -15.69 -11.69 -4.23
C LEU A 48 -16.94 -11.91 -3.37
N ARG A 49 -16.77 -11.84 -2.06
CA ARG A 49 -17.86 -11.63 -1.08
C ARG A 49 -17.48 -10.44 -0.20
N ARG A 50 -18.42 -9.54 0.03
CA ARG A 50 -18.18 -8.37 0.88
C ARG A 50 -19.44 -7.93 1.62
N SER A 51 -19.22 -7.42 2.83
CA SER A 51 -20.23 -6.75 3.66
C SER A 51 -19.63 -5.49 4.28
N ALA A 52 -20.26 -4.93 5.29
CA ALA A 52 -19.71 -3.78 6.03
C ALA A 52 -18.42 -4.13 6.81
N ASP A 53 -18.27 -5.36 7.23
CA ASP A 53 -17.22 -5.85 8.12
C ASP A 53 -16.33 -6.94 7.49
N THR A 54 -16.67 -7.40 6.30
CA THR A 54 -15.99 -8.54 5.67
C THR A 54 -15.63 -8.25 4.22
N PHE A 55 -14.42 -8.65 3.84
CA PHE A 55 -13.92 -8.63 2.48
C PHE A 55 -13.21 -9.95 2.18
N GLU A 56 -13.83 -10.79 1.36
CA GLU A 56 -13.28 -12.08 0.91
C GLU A 56 -12.97 -12.03 -0.57
N VAL A 57 -11.77 -12.45 -0.95
CA VAL A 57 -11.37 -12.60 -2.35
C VAL A 57 -10.69 -13.95 -2.52
N GLY A 58 -11.41 -14.86 -3.16
CA GLY A 58 -10.93 -16.23 -3.28
C GLY A 58 -10.81 -16.89 -1.90
N PRO A 59 -9.69 -17.56 -1.62
CA PRO A 59 -9.52 -18.30 -0.37
C PRO A 59 -9.07 -17.41 0.79
N SER A 60 -8.88 -16.11 0.58
CA SER A 60 -8.40 -15.20 1.62
C SER A 60 -9.47 -14.23 2.05
N LYS A 61 -9.46 -13.84 3.33
CA LYS A 61 -10.49 -13.06 3.98
C LYS A 61 -9.92 -11.99 4.90
N MET A 62 -10.54 -10.82 4.92
CA MET A 62 -10.36 -9.77 5.92
C MET A 62 -11.69 -9.60 6.65
N HIS A 63 -11.68 -9.62 7.96
CA HIS A 63 -12.88 -9.50 8.78
C HIS A 63 -12.65 -8.56 9.96
N TRP A 64 -13.52 -7.55 10.11
CA TRP A 64 -13.53 -6.64 11.24
C TRP A 64 -14.43 -7.20 12.35
N THR A 65 -13.86 -7.42 13.54
CA THR A 65 -14.58 -7.99 14.69
C THR A 65 -15.28 -6.93 15.55
N GLY A 66 -15.18 -5.66 15.20
CA GLY A 66 -15.54 -4.52 16.04
C GLY A 66 -14.35 -3.96 16.83
N ARG A 67 -13.28 -4.73 16.98
CA ARG A 67 -12.07 -4.35 17.72
C ARG A 67 -10.78 -4.57 16.93
N GLU A 68 -10.73 -5.63 16.16
CA GLU A 68 -9.53 -6.07 15.44
C GLU A 68 -9.87 -6.39 13.98
N LEU A 69 -8.94 -6.18 13.08
CA LEU A 69 -9.01 -6.69 11.72
C LEU A 69 -8.26 -8.02 11.66
N VAL A 70 -9.01 -9.10 11.51
CA VAL A 70 -8.47 -10.44 11.32
C VAL A 70 -8.34 -10.73 9.84
N ILE A 71 -7.19 -11.21 9.42
CA ILE A 71 -6.88 -11.47 8.02
C ILE A 71 -6.39 -12.90 7.88
N ASP A 72 -7.22 -13.74 7.29
CA ASP A 72 -6.86 -15.11 6.94
C ASP A 72 -6.32 -15.15 5.50
N ILE A 73 -5.17 -15.76 5.32
CA ILE A 73 -4.43 -15.78 4.06
C ILE A 73 -4.25 -17.21 3.61
N ASP A 74 -4.66 -17.51 2.37
CA ASP A 74 -4.32 -18.71 1.62
C ASP A 74 -4.07 -18.33 0.16
N GLU A 75 -2.88 -17.80 -0.10
CA GLU A 75 -2.48 -17.32 -1.40
C GLU A 75 -1.28 -18.10 -1.95
N TRP A 76 -1.10 -18.03 -3.26
CA TRP A 76 0.04 -18.60 -3.97
C TRP A 76 0.85 -17.51 -4.65
N GLY A 77 2.16 -17.63 -4.53
CA GLY A 77 3.10 -16.77 -5.26
C GLY A 77 2.97 -16.96 -6.77
N ALA A 78 3.33 -15.91 -7.51
CA ALA A 78 3.50 -15.96 -8.95
C ALA A 78 4.94 -16.33 -9.32
N LEU A 79 5.17 -16.64 -10.59
CA LEU A 79 6.52 -16.89 -11.09
C LEU A 79 7.50 -15.74 -10.70
N PRO A 80 8.78 -16.04 -10.43
CA PRO A 80 9.41 -17.38 -10.56
C PRO A 80 9.21 -18.32 -9.37
N MET A 81 8.66 -17.84 -8.25
CA MET A 81 8.49 -18.66 -7.02
C MET A 81 7.02 -18.93 -6.72
N VAL A 82 6.52 -20.04 -7.25
CA VAL A 82 5.14 -20.51 -6.99
C VAL A 82 5.13 -21.26 -5.66
N THR A 83 4.99 -20.52 -4.56
CA THR A 83 4.95 -21.07 -3.21
C THR A 83 3.72 -20.58 -2.45
N PRO A 84 3.12 -21.39 -1.58
CA PRO A 84 1.98 -20.94 -0.78
C PRO A 84 2.42 -19.90 0.26
N VAL A 85 1.49 -18.98 0.56
CA VAL A 85 1.56 -18.08 1.71
C VAL A 85 0.26 -18.26 2.48
N ARG A 86 0.33 -18.85 3.67
CA ARG A 86 -0.83 -19.20 4.49
C ARG A 86 -0.65 -18.73 5.91
N GLY A 87 -1.75 -18.49 6.58
CA GLY A 87 -1.78 -18.12 7.99
C GLY A 87 -2.64 -16.93 8.26
N GLN A 88 -2.34 -16.22 9.33
CA GLN A 88 -3.19 -15.15 9.84
C GLN A 88 -2.37 -13.91 10.18
N ILE A 89 -2.97 -12.75 9.94
CA ILE A 89 -2.50 -11.46 10.44
C ILE A 89 -3.64 -10.85 11.25
N ILE A 90 -3.31 -10.34 12.44
CA ILE A 90 -4.24 -9.60 13.29
C ILE A 90 -3.73 -8.16 13.39
N VAL A 91 -4.59 -7.21 13.08
CA VAL A 91 -4.33 -5.79 13.23
C VAL A 91 -5.21 -5.28 14.37
N THR A 92 -4.59 -4.85 15.47
CA THR A 92 -5.24 -4.26 16.62
C THR A 92 -4.98 -2.76 16.64
N PRO A 93 -5.91 -1.92 16.18
CA PRO A 93 -5.76 -0.47 16.20
C PRO A 93 -5.63 0.07 17.63
N GLN A 94 -4.79 1.08 17.83
CA GLN A 94 -4.83 1.91 19.03
C GLN A 94 -6.06 2.83 19.00
N ALA A 95 -6.34 3.38 17.81
CA ALA A 95 -7.54 4.16 17.53
C ALA A 95 -7.95 3.98 16.07
N VAL A 96 -9.23 4.16 15.79
CA VAL A 96 -9.79 4.18 14.43
C VAL A 96 -10.21 5.59 14.10
N THR A 97 -9.82 6.10 12.93
CA THR A 97 -10.17 7.44 12.47
C THR A 97 -11.25 7.40 11.38
N SER A 98 -12.03 8.44 11.29
CA SER A 98 -12.97 8.70 10.18
C SER A 98 -12.43 9.74 9.19
N ALA A 99 -11.15 10.11 9.30
CA ALA A 99 -10.56 11.13 8.48
C ALA A 99 -10.53 10.73 7.00
N GLU A 100 -10.86 11.67 6.14
CA GLU A 100 -10.73 11.58 4.69
C GLU A 100 -9.83 12.70 4.19
N VAL A 101 -8.86 12.34 3.38
CA VAL A 101 -7.91 13.28 2.81
C VAL A 101 -8.04 13.28 1.30
N LEU A 102 -8.34 14.42 0.71
CA LEU A 102 -8.48 14.59 -0.72
C LEU A 102 -7.10 14.70 -1.36
N LEU A 103 -6.79 13.79 -2.29
CA LEU A 103 -5.55 13.84 -3.07
C LEU A 103 -5.73 14.67 -4.36
N THR A 104 -6.98 14.91 -4.76
CA THR A 104 -7.39 15.79 -5.86
C THR A 104 -8.56 16.65 -5.42
N SER A 105 -8.64 17.88 -5.91
CA SER A 105 -9.68 18.86 -5.53
C SER A 105 -11.10 18.41 -5.90
N ASP A 106 -11.24 17.55 -6.90
CA ASP A 106 -12.51 16.98 -7.38
C ASP A 106 -12.91 15.67 -6.66
N ALA A 107 -12.19 15.31 -5.59
CA ALA A 107 -12.40 14.09 -4.80
C ALA A 107 -12.33 12.77 -5.60
N ARG A 108 -11.71 12.76 -6.78
CA ARG A 108 -11.52 11.53 -7.56
C ARG A 108 -10.54 10.56 -6.94
N HIS A 109 -9.68 11.06 -6.06
CA HIS A 109 -8.75 10.27 -5.28
C HIS A 109 -8.79 10.69 -3.83
N LEU A 110 -9.04 9.72 -2.96
CA LEU A 110 -9.13 9.88 -1.51
C LEU A 110 -8.14 8.95 -0.83
N TRP A 111 -7.60 9.40 0.29
CA TRP A 111 -6.89 8.56 1.23
C TRP A 111 -7.58 8.58 2.59
N ARG A 112 -7.74 7.41 3.21
CA ARG A 112 -8.32 7.24 4.54
C ARG A 112 -7.35 6.51 5.45
N PRO A 113 -6.70 7.19 6.39
CA PRO A 113 -5.87 6.55 7.42
C PRO A 113 -6.74 5.93 8.51
N PHE A 114 -7.36 4.78 8.27
CA PHE A 114 -8.30 4.15 9.22
C PHE A 114 -7.68 3.85 10.58
N ALA A 115 -6.50 3.27 10.60
CA ALA A 115 -5.80 2.88 11.81
C ALA A 115 -4.31 3.14 11.64
N PRO A 116 -3.89 4.40 11.75
CA PRO A 116 -2.53 4.83 11.44
C PRO A 116 -1.49 4.33 12.45
N THR A 117 -1.95 3.91 13.61
CA THR A 117 -1.13 3.27 14.63
C THR A 117 -1.84 2.02 15.13
N SER A 118 -1.20 0.87 14.92
CA SER A 118 -1.75 -0.43 15.27
C SER A 118 -0.66 -1.34 15.80
N HIS A 119 -1.04 -2.28 16.66
CA HIS A 119 -0.26 -3.48 16.90
C HIS A 119 -0.58 -4.52 15.84
N ILE A 120 0.43 -5.17 15.28
CA ILE A 120 0.27 -6.20 14.26
C ILE A 120 0.88 -7.50 14.75
N SER A 121 0.09 -8.56 14.71
CA SER A 121 0.53 -9.93 14.96
C SER A 121 0.50 -10.72 13.66
N VAL A 122 1.63 -11.29 13.26
CA VAL A 122 1.78 -12.07 12.04
C VAL A 122 2.13 -13.51 12.38
N ARG A 123 1.36 -14.45 11.86
CA ARG A 123 1.54 -15.89 12.00
C ARG A 123 1.36 -16.55 10.65
N LEU A 124 2.37 -16.42 9.79
CA LEU A 124 2.36 -17.06 8.47
C LEU A 124 3.21 -18.34 8.48
N THR A 125 2.82 -19.28 7.65
CA THR A 125 3.62 -20.48 7.38
C THR A 125 5.01 -20.10 6.86
N GLN A 126 5.98 -20.99 7.07
CA GLN A 126 7.38 -20.80 6.61
C GLN A 126 8.19 -19.77 7.41
N GLY A 127 7.84 -19.53 8.69
CA GLY A 127 8.69 -18.82 9.63
C GLY A 127 8.51 -17.31 9.67
N HIS A 128 7.53 -16.75 8.97
CA HIS A 128 7.16 -15.33 9.15
C HIS A 128 6.24 -15.20 10.37
N ILE A 129 6.86 -15.20 11.55
CA ILE A 129 6.18 -15.05 12.84
C ILE A 129 6.79 -13.85 13.55
N TRP A 130 6.00 -12.81 13.78
CA TRP A 130 6.45 -11.63 14.49
C TRP A 130 5.27 -10.80 15.02
N ASP A 131 5.55 -9.96 15.98
CA ASP A 131 4.64 -8.96 16.52
C ASP A 131 5.33 -7.60 16.47
N GLY A 132 4.59 -6.53 16.21
CA GLY A 132 5.17 -5.21 16.08
C GLY A 132 4.18 -4.10 15.75
N HIS A 133 4.71 -2.97 15.35
CA HIS A 133 3.92 -1.82 14.94
C HIS A 133 3.58 -1.87 13.47
N GLY A 134 2.37 -1.41 13.16
CA GLY A 134 1.92 -1.26 11.80
C GLY A 134 0.79 -0.24 11.66
N TYR A 135 0.11 -0.29 10.54
CA TYR A 135 -1.00 0.61 10.22
C TYR A 135 -1.97 -0.05 9.25
N PHE A 136 -3.16 0.53 9.19
CA PHE A 136 -4.16 0.19 8.20
C PHE A 136 -4.74 1.46 7.60
N ASP A 137 -4.71 1.55 6.28
CA ASP A 137 -5.26 2.65 5.50
C ASP A 137 -5.94 2.14 4.23
N ALA A 138 -6.64 3.03 3.53
CA ALA A 138 -7.18 2.73 2.23
C ALA A 138 -7.08 3.93 1.29
N ASN A 139 -6.90 3.63 0.01
CA ASN A 139 -7.02 4.59 -1.08
C ASN A 139 -8.25 4.25 -1.92
N PHE A 140 -9.03 5.25 -2.25
CA PHE A 140 -10.19 5.15 -3.12
C PHE A 140 -10.00 6.06 -4.32
N GLY A 141 -10.43 5.58 -5.49
CA GLY A 141 -10.35 6.39 -6.70
C GLY A 141 -11.41 5.95 -7.71
N SER A 142 -12.02 6.93 -8.36
CA SER A 142 -12.95 6.72 -9.47
C SER A 142 -12.27 6.77 -10.84
N ARG A 143 -10.95 7.04 -10.86
CA ARG A 143 -10.13 7.16 -12.05
C ARG A 143 -8.77 6.47 -11.87
N ALA A 144 -8.11 6.17 -12.99
CA ALA A 144 -6.79 5.58 -12.94
C ALA A 144 -5.75 6.58 -12.40
N LEU A 145 -4.87 6.13 -11.52
CA LEU A 145 -3.83 6.98 -10.93
C LEU A 145 -2.95 7.63 -11.99
N GLU A 146 -2.55 6.88 -13.00
CA GLU A 146 -1.69 7.36 -14.09
C GLU A 146 -2.36 8.37 -15.03
N ASP A 147 -3.66 8.62 -14.89
CA ASP A 147 -4.37 9.66 -15.65
C ASP A 147 -4.33 11.01 -14.94
N ASP A 148 -4.16 11.02 -13.62
CA ASP A 148 -4.17 12.23 -12.82
C ASP A 148 -2.80 12.59 -12.22
N PHE A 149 -1.91 11.62 -12.05
CA PHE A 149 -0.58 11.84 -11.47
C PHE A 149 0.56 11.42 -12.39
N ASP A 150 1.65 12.18 -12.36
CA ASP A 150 2.93 11.84 -12.97
C ASP A 150 3.81 11.05 -12.03
N PHE A 151 3.82 11.46 -10.78
CA PHE A 151 4.68 10.90 -9.75
C PHE A 151 4.08 11.15 -8.39
N TRP A 152 4.24 10.21 -7.47
CA TRP A 152 3.94 10.42 -6.07
C TRP A 152 4.97 9.77 -5.15
N THR A 153 5.05 10.28 -3.93
CA THR A 153 5.68 9.61 -2.80
C THR A 153 4.73 9.62 -1.61
N TRP A 154 4.78 8.56 -0.85
CA TRP A 154 4.07 8.42 0.40
C TRP A 154 5.03 7.91 1.47
N GLY A 155 4.85 8.35 2.69
CA GLY A 155 5.62 7.85 3.82
C GLY A 155 4.82 7.92 5.10
N ARG A 156 5.03 6.92 5.98
CA ARG A 156 4.51 6.90 7.34
C ARG A 156 5.65 6.70 8.32
N PHE A 157 5.77 7.63 9.23
CA PHE A 157 6.83 7.72 10.21
C PHE A 157 6.24 7.65 11.63
N PRO A 158 6.38 6.50 12.33
CA PRO A 158 5.97 6.40 13.73
C PRO A 158 6.90 7.24 14.59
N MET A 159 6.33 8.06 15.47
CA MET A 159 7.00 8.88 16.46
C MET A 159 6.69 8.30 17.84
N ARG A 160 7.23 8.92 18.89
CA ARG A 160 7.03 8.44 20.27
C ARG A 160 5.56 8.37 20.68
N ASP A 161 4.76 9.36 20.33
CA ASP A 161 3.38 9.57 20.76
C ASP A 161 2.38 9.77 19.62
N ARG A 162 2.86 9.76 18.37
CA ARG A 162 2.07 10.03 17.17
C ARG A 162 2.66 9.31 15.95
N ALA A 163 1.99 9.43 14.83
CA ALA A 163 2.55 9.10 13.52
C ALA A 163 2.44 10.32 12.60
N ILE A 164 3.47 10.53 11.77
CA ILE A 164 3.42 11.52 10.69
C ILE A 164 3.33 10.78 9.38
N CYS A 165 2.30 11.08 8.60
CA CYS A 165 2.14 10.60 7.24
C CYS A 165 2.39 11.76 6.27
N VAL A 166 3.19 11.52 5.25
CA VAL A 166 3.48 12.50 4.21
C VAL A 166 3.01 11.96 2.86
N TYR A 167 2.41 12.82 2.07
CA TYR A 167 1.90 12.49 0.74
C TYR A 167 2.29 13.62 -0.20
N ASP A 168 3.22 13.36 -1.10
CA ASP A 168 3.69 14.32 -2.08
C ASP A 168 3.38 13.81 -3.48
N ALA A 169 2.82 14.64 -4.33
CA ALA A 169 2.54 14.24 -5.70
C ALA A 169 2.74 15.39 -6.70
N THR A 170 3.12 15.03 -7.91
CA THR A 170 3.02 15.89 -9.09
C THR A 170 1.86 15.41 -9.93
N ARG A 171 0.86 16.26 -10.15
CA ARG A 171 -0.29 15.96 -10.99
C ARG A 171 0.02 16.22 -12.46
N ARG A 172 -0.78 15.63 -13.35
CA ARG A 172 -0.64 15.78 -14.80
C ARG A 172 -0.78 17.21 -15.31
N ASP A 173 -1.51 18.05 -14.60
CA ASP A 173 -1.65 19.48 -14.88
C ASP A 173 -0.46 20.34 -14.40
N GLY A 174 0.57 19.68 -13.82
CA GLY A 174 1.76 20.33 -13.26
C GLY A 174 1.59 20.80 -11.83
N SER A 175 0.39 20.76 -11.27
CA SER A 175 0.18 21.13 -9.86
C SER A 175 0.83 20.15 -8.90
N GLN A 176 1.15 20.63 -7.70
CA GLN A 176 1.80 19.83 -6.66
C GLN A 176 0.80 19.54 -5.54
N LEU A 177 0.94 18.38 -4.94
CA LEU A 177 0.40 18.04 -3.63
C LEU A 177 1.56 18.00 -2.64
N ASP A 178 1.44 18.77 -1.58
CA ASP A 178 2.36 18.84 -0.44
C ASP A 178 1.54 18.63 0.82
N LEU A 179 1.47 17.40 1.30
CA LEU A 179 0.61 17.06 2.43
C LEU A 179 1.42 16.40 3.54
N ALA A 180 1.30 16.89 4.75
CA ALA A 180 1.71 16.20 5.96
C ALA A 180 0.55 16.15 6.96
N VAL A 181 0.29 14.96 7.46
CA VAL A 181 -0.79 14.70 8.42
C VAL A 181 -0.19 14.07 9.65
N GLU A 182 -0.44 14.69 10.78
CA GLU A 182 -0.11 14.13 12.09
C GLU A 182 -1.33 13.41 12.65
N ILE A 183 -1.08 12.24 13.22
CA ILE A 183 -2.12 11.40 13.80
C ILE A 183 -1.66 10.96 15.17
N ASP A 184 -2.38 11.39 16.19
CA ASP A 184 -2.06 11.09 17.58
C ASP A 184 -2.53 9.68 18.01
N SER A 185 -2.16 9.28 19.23
CA SER A 185 -2.51 7.97 19.80
C SER A 185 -4.02 7.80 20.07
N THR A 186 -4.78 8.87 20.09
CA THR A 186 -6.25 8.86 20.29
C THR A 186 -7.04 8.80 18.98
N GLY A 187 -6.33 8.90 17.83
CA GLY A 187 -6.93 8.94 16.50
C GLY A 187 -7.28 10.36 16.03
N GLY A 188 -6.84 11.40 16.76
CA GLY A 188 -6.92 12.78 16.30
C GLY A 188 -6.06 12.98 15.07
N VAL A 189 -6.63 13.55 14.00
CA VAL A 189 -5.97 13.76 12.71
C VAL A 189 -5.92 15.27 12.42
N ARG A 190 -4.73 15.79 12.16
CA ARG A 190 -4.56 17.19 11.77
C ARG A 190 -3.52 17.33 10.66
N GLU A 191 -3.78 18.23 9.75
CA GLU A 191 -2.78 18.67 8.78
C GLU A 191 -1.74 19.55 9.48
N VAL A 192 -0.47 19.32 9.16
CA VAL A 192 0.67 20.04 9.73
C VAL A 192 1.55 20.57 8.60
N THR A 193 2.39 21.57 8.93
CA THR A 193 3.40 22.03 7.99
C THR A 193 4.38 20.92 7.67
N ALA A 194 4.45 20.53 6.41
CA ALA A 194 5.36 19.49 5.98
C ALA A 194 6.83 19.93 6.15
N PRO A 195 7.71 19.10 6.72
CA PRO A 195 9.14 19.37 6.68
C PRO A 195 9.67 19.50 5.25
N PRO A 196 10.86 20.07 5.03
CA PRO A 196 11.45 20.22 3.71
C PRO A 196 11.54 18.91 2.93
N ARG A 197 11.30 18.95 1.63
CA ARG A 197 11.54 17.80 0.74
C ARG A 197 13.03 17.50 0.67
N THR A 198 13.39 16.25 0.84
CA THR A 198 14.78 15.78 0.80
C THR A 198 14.88 14.55 -0.08
N ARG A 199 15.80 14.58 -1.03
CA ARG A 199 16.10 13.45 -1.91
C ARG A 199 17.06 12.48 -1.23
N PHE A 200 16.90 11.19 -1.52
CA PHE A 200 17.85 10.16 -1.14
C PHE A 200 18.13 9.21 -2.31
N ALA A 201 19.00 8.21 -2.11
CA ALA A 201 19.46 7.33 -3.18
C ALA A 201 18.30 6.78 -4.01
N ARG A 202 18.42 6.78 -5.33
CA ARG A 202 17.46 6.17 -6.25
C ARG A 202 17.35 4.67 -5.99
N SER A 203 16.24 4.08 -6.38
CA SER A 203 16.05 2.64 -6.33
C SER A 203 16.97 1.91 -7.32
N LEU A 204 17.04 0.58 -7.26
CA LEU A 204 17.79 -0.22 -8.24
C LEU A 204 17.34 0.06 -9.67
N TRP A 205 16.04 0.23 -9.88
CA TRP A 205 15.44 0.61 -11.16
C TRP A 205 15.48 2.11 -11.47
N GLN A 206 16.28 2.88 -10.72
CA GLN A 206 16.43 4.32 -10.92
C GLN A 206 15.14 5.14 -10.73
N VAL A 207 14.17 4.61 -9.98
CA VAL A 207 13.00 5.39 -9.54
C VAL A 207 13.51 6.50 -8.62
N LYS A 208 13.07 7.74 -8.86
CA LYS A 208 13.36 8.87 -7.97
C LYS A 208 12.73 8.62 -6.62
N ARG A 209 13.43 9.00 -5.56
CA ARG A 209 12.91 8.90 -4.20
C ARG A 209 13.18 10.19 -3.46
N GLU A 210 12.14 10.76 -2.92
CA GLU A 210 12.21 11.91 -2.03
C GLU A 210 11.21 11.72 -0.90
N THR A 211 11.52 12.28 0.25
CA THR A 211 10.69 12.25 1.44
C THR A 211 10.78 13.58 2.17
N ARG A 212 10.25 13.65 3.37
CA ARG A 212 10.31 14.81 4.23
C ARG A 212 11.32 14.58 5.35
N ALA A 213 12.10 15.60 5.68
CA ALA A 213 13.11 15.54 6.73
C ALA A 213 13.44 16.94 7.26
N ASP A 214 13.93 17.00 8.48
CA ASP A 214 14.50 18.23 9.05
C ASP A 214 15.67 18.73 8.22
N VAL A 215 15.88 20.04 8.22
CA VAL A 215 17.00 20.68 7.51
C VAL A 215 18.33 20.03 7.91
N GLY A 216 19.14 19.69 6.91
CA GLY A 216 20.45 19.03 7.09
C GLY A 216 20.38 17.51 7.32
N THR A 217 19.20 16.90 7.35
CA THR A 217 19.05 15.45 7.45
C THR A 217 19.06 14.81 6.07
N LEU A 218 19.84 13.75 5.90
CA LEU A 218 19.83 12.90 4.74
C LEU A 218 19.15 11.55 5.07
N PRO A 219 17.96 11.27 4.54
CA PRO A 219 17.28 10.00 4.77
C PRO A 219 18.10 8.81 4.28
N ARG A 220 18.04 7.69 5.01
CA ARG A 220 18.81 6.48 4.70
C ARG A 220 17.90 5.28 4.57
N GLN A 221 18.05 4.51 3.50
CA GLN A 221 17.37 3.24 3.36
C GLN A 221 17.94 2.23 4.37
N ARG A 222 17.07 1.64 5.18
CA ARG A 222 17.40 0.55 6.10
C ARG A 222 17.07 -0.83 5.52
N LEU A 223 15.99 -0.91 4.73
CA LEU A 223 15.58 -2.14 4.05
C LEU A 223 14.98 -1.80 2.69
N ASN A 224 15.40 -2.52 1.66
CA ASN A 224 14.68 -2.54 0.40
C ASN A 224 13.56 -3.58 0.50
N MET A 225 12.31 -3.13 0.43
CA MET A 225 11.14 -3.97 0.57
C MET A 225 10.63 -4.47 -0.79
N LEU A 226 10.51 -3.58 -1.76
CA LEU A 226 10.07 -3.90 -3.11
C LEU A 226 10.66 -2.88 -4.08
N ASP A 227 11.18 -3.37 -5.20
CA ASP A 227 11.73 -2.52 -6.26
C ASP A 227 11.26 -3.02 -7.63
N ALA A 228 10.66 -2.13 -8.40
CA ALA A 228 10.16 -2.38 -9.73
C ALA A 228 10.51 -1.20 -10.65
N PRO A 229 10.43 -1.34 -11.97
CA PRO A 229 10.79 -0.26 -12.90
C PRO A 229 10.06 1.08 -12.69
N PHE A 230 8.94 1.06 -11.99
CA PHE A 230 8.06 2.21 -11.76
C PHE A 230 7.73 2.42 -10.27
N TYR A 231 8.12 1.52 -9.37
CA TYR A 231 7.73 1.54 -7.97
C TYR A 231 8.88 1.14 -7.05
N SER A 232 9.00 1.83 -5.94
CA SER A 232 9.93 1.47 -4.87
C SER A 232 9.23 1.58 -3.53
N ARG A 233 9.33 0.52 -2.71
CA ARG A 233 8.95 0.54 -1.29
C ARG A 233 10.17 0.21 -0.45
N SER A 234 10.42 0.99 0.57
CA SER A 234 11.57 0.80 1.45
C SER A 234 11.26 1.22 2.88
N LEU A 235 11.97 0.63 3.82
CA LEU A 235 12.07 1.15 5.17
C LEU A 235 13.19 2.18 5.17
N ILE A 236 12.90 3.40 5.58
CA ILE A 236 13.88 4.49 5.63
C ILE A 236 13.97 5.08 7.03
N GLU A 237 15.15 5.49 7.41
CA GLU A 237 15.40 6.31 8.60
C GLU A 237 15.51 7.76 8.17
N THR A 238 14.83 8.63 8.89
CA THR A 238 14.86 10.08 8.69
C THR A 238 14.73 10.79 10.04
N ARG A 239 14.80 12.11 10.04
CA ARG A 239 14.55 12.95 11.20
C ARG A 239 13.44 13.92 10.89
N ILE A 240 12.43 13.99 11.75
CA ILE A 240 11.26 14.88 11.63
C ILE A 240 11.01 15.47 13.02
N ASP A 241 10.82 16.79 13.10
CA ASP A 241 10.58 17.53 14.34
C ASP A 241 11.63 17.23 15.42
N GLY A 242 12.89 17.08 15.04
CA GLY A 242 13.98 16.76 15.97
C GLY A 242 14.06 15.30 16.39
N GLU A 243 13.12 14.44 16.01
CA GLU A 243 13.09 13.03 16.37
C GLU A 243 13.55 12.14 15.21
N THR A 244 14.47 11.21 15.50
CA THR A 244 14.89 10.19 14.52
C THR A 244 13.85 9.07 14.50
N THR A 245 13.35 8.76 13.33
CA THR A 245 12.31 7.75 13.12
C THR A 245 12.64 6.85 11.95
N THR A 246 12.09 5.64 11.97
CA THR A 246 12.17 4.68 10.87
C THR A 246 10.76 4.34 10.40
N GLY A 247 10.49 4.62 9.13
CA GLY A 247 9.16 4.48 8.56
C GLY A 247 9.16 3.85 7.17
N VAL A 248 7.98 3.46 6.74
CA VAL A 248 7.75 2.97 5.36
C VAL A 248 7.69 4.17 4.41
N HIS A 249 8.37 4.02 3.30
CA HIS A 249 8.36 5.00 2.21
C HIS A 249 8.04 4.31 0.89
N GLU A 250 7.20 4.93 0.09
CA GLU A 250 6.83 4.52 -1.25
C GLU A 250 7.10 5.63 -2.27
N ALA A 251 7.55 5.24 -3.45
CA ALA A 251 7.67 6.12 -4.60
C ALA A 251 7.09 5.43 -5.83
N LEU A 252 6.23 6.10 -6.55
CA LEU A 252 5.54 5.58 -7.73
C LEU A 252 5.70 6.55 -8.92
N ASP A 253 6.43 6.10 -9.93
CA ASP A 253 6.59 6.79 -11.21
C ASP A 253 5.46 6.35 -12.15
N LEU A 254 4.40 7.14 -12.20
CA LEU A 254 3.20 6.85 -12.98
C LEU A 254 3.39 7.09 -14.48
N THR A 255 4.35 7.91 -14.86
CA THR A 255 4.75 8.08 -16.24
C THR A 255 5.40 6.80 -16.79
N ARG A 256 6.28 6.15 -16.02
CA ARG A 256 6.81 4.82 -16.36
C ARG A 256 5.73 3.75 -16.27
N PHE A 257 4.91 3.76 -15.20
CA PHE A 257 3.82 2.79 -15.03
C PHE A 257 2.84 2.81 -16.18
N ARG A 258 2.61 3.95 -16.84
CA ARG A 258 1.75 4.08 -18.01
C ARG A 258 2.28 3.33 -19.24
N GLN A 259 3.58 3.05 -19.32
CA GLN A 259 4.21 2.44 -20.49
C GLN A 259 3.64 1.03 -20.79
N PRO A 260 3.19 0.76 -22.03
CA PRO A 260 2.61 -0.53 -22.40
C PRO A 260 3.56 -1.71 -22.20
N LEU A 261 4.87 -1.50 -22.43
CA LEU A 261 5.91 -2.54 -22.32
C LEU A 261 6.05 -3.16 -20.92
N LEU A 262 5.59 -2.47 -19.87
CA LEU A 262 5.62 -3.00 -18.51
C LEU A 262 4.45 -3.93 -18.20
N LYS A 263 3.41 -3.97 -19.02
CA LYS A 263 2.19 -4.73 -18.73
C LYS A 263 2.37 -6.25 -18.84
N PRO A 264 3.12 -6.80 -19.81
CA PRO A 264 3.42 -8.23 -19.83
C PRO A 264 4.17 -8.69 -18.57
N MET A 265 5.12 -7.90 -18.08
CA MET A 265 5.83 -8.20 -16.82
C MET A 265 4.85 -8.26 -15.63
N LEU A 266 3.90 -7.34 -15.55
CA LEU A 266 2.88 -7.35 -14.52
C LEU A 266 1.97 -8.57 -14.64
N ALA A 267 1.61 -9.01 -15.86
CA ALA A 267 0.77 -10.19 -16.06
C ALA A 267 1.41 -11.48 -15.53
N VAL A 268 2.74 -11.60 -15.61
CA VAL A 268 3.48 -12.71 -15.01
C VAL A 268 3.41 -12.67 -13.47
N ARG A 269 3.50 -11.47 -12.88
CA ARG A 269 3.49 -11.28 -11.42
C ARG A 269 2.08 -11.28 -10.82
N VAL A 270 1.07 -11.02 -11.63
CA VAL A 270 -0.35 -10.93 -11.27
C VAL A 270 -1.16 -11.89 -12.15
N PRO A 271 -1.07 -13.22 -11.93
CA PRO A 271 -1.84 -14.17 -12.73
C PRO A 271 -3.34 -13.96 -12.54
N ARG A 272 -4.12 -14.25 -13.60
CA ARG A 272 -5.58 -14.19 -13.53
C ARG A 272 -6.19 -15.58 -13.33
N ARG A 273 -7.13 -15.66 -12.38
CA ARG A 273 -7.95 -16.84 -12.10
C ARG A 273 -9.44 -16.46 -12.08
N ALA A 274 -9.97 -16.11 -13.24
CA ALA A 274 -11.35 -15.65 -13.38
C ALA A 274 -12.41 -16.72 -13.02
N GLY A 275 -12.08 -17.99 -13.20
CA GLY A 275 -12.99 -19.13 -12.95
C GLY A 275 -13.04 -19.60 -11.49
N TRP A 276 -12.31 -18.97 -10.55
CA TRP A 276 -12.38 -19.36 -9.15
C TRP A 276 -13.74 -19.00 -8.54
N THR A 277 -14.33 -19.93 -7.83
CA THR A 277 -15.61 -19.75 -7.10
C THR A 277 -15.49 -20.29 -5.69
N PHE A 278 -16.29 -19.78 -4.76
CA PHE A 278 -16.40 -20.39 -3.43
C PHE A 278 -17.00 -21.79 -3.59
N GLY A 279 -16.55 -22.73 -2.76
CA GLY A 279 -17.22 -24.02 -2.60
C GLY A 279 -18.63 -23.83 -2.03
N ASP A 280 -19.51 -24.77 -2.35
CA ASP A 280 -20.86 -24.85 -1.78
C ASP A 280 -20.80 -25.22 -0.30
#